data_a195b4eed7c65aa87ca72294765873c0
#
_entry.id   a195b4eed7c65aa87ca72294765873c0
#
_cell.length_a   1.000
_cell.length_b   1.000
_cell.length_c   1.000
_cell.angle_alpha   90.00
_cell.angle_beta   90.00
_cell.angle_gamma   90.00
#
_symmetry.space_group_name_H-M   'P 1'
#
loop_
_entity.id
_entity.type
_entity.pdbx_description
1 polymer ?
#
loop_
_entity_poly.entity_id
_entity_poly.type
_entity_poly.pdbx_seq_one_letter_code
_entity_poly.pdbx_strand_id
1 'polypeptide(L)'
;MIIGAGPAGLAAAIYAQRAELSAAVLDRSPVSGGQVLTTYEVDNYPGLPGISGMDLSEAMRGHADKLGAEFIEAEVFSIERTTDGFLVKTDVGELETRNIIAATGAHHMSLDVPGEEDLQGMGVSYCATCDGAFFKGREVAVVGGGDVAVEDAIFLSRICKKVTLIHRRDELRAAASLQKQLMACKNVEILWNTVTVSIEGTDGVTGMRLKNKGDGGESLLPVDGVFIAVGIRPNSELFKGLVDMDDTGYIIAGEDCRTSCPGILAAGDVRTKALRQIVTAAADGANAVNSIA
;
A
#
# COMPACT_ATOMS: atom_id res chain seq x y z
N MET A 1 4.68 -3.80 -21.90
CA MET A 1 5.12 -2.64 -21.07
C MET A 1 4.61 -2.85 -19.65
N ILE A 2 5.41 -2.59 -18.64
CA ILE A 2 5.06 -2.71 -17.23
C ILE A 2 5.08 -1.29 -16.65
N ILE A 3 4.00 -0.84 -16.00
CA ILE A 3 3.92 0.51 -15.44
C ILE A 3 3.96 0.39 -13.91
N GLY A 4 5.06 0.84 -13.31
CA GLY A 4 5.38 0.76 -11.88
C GLY A 4 6.48 -0.26 -11.56
N ALA A 5 7.48 0.16 -10.79
CA ALA A 5 8.64 -0.64 -10.36
C ALA A 5 8.56 -1.06 -8.88
N GLY A 6 7.35 -1.23 -8.34
CA GLY A 6 7.13 -1.91 -7.07
C GLY A 6 7.30 -3.43 -7.18
N PRO A 7 7.05 -4.21 -6.10
CA PRO A 7 7.24 -5.67 -6.10
C PRO A 7 6.51 -6.41 -7.22
N ALA A 8 5.31 -5.96 -7.59
CA ALA A 8 4.55 -6.54 -8.70
C ALA A 8 5.26 -6.31 -10.05
N GLY A 9 5.69 -5.07 -10.32
CA GLY A 9 6.39 -4.73 -11.56
C GLY A 9 7.76 -5.37 -11.66
N LEU A 10 8.52 -5.43 -10.57
CA LEU A 10 9.82 -6.11 -10.52
C LEU A 10 9.68 -7.62 -10.76
N ALA A 11 8.68 -8.26 -10.15
CA ALA A 11 8.39 -9.66 -10.41
C ALA A 11 7.95 -9.88 -11.87
N ALA A 12 7.10 -9.01 -12.42
CA ALA A 12 6.71 -9.07 -13.83
C ALA A 12 7.91 -8.91 -14.76
N ALA A 13 8.85 -7.99 -14.47
CA ALA A 13 10.07 -7.81 -15.25
C ALA A 13 10.92 -9.09 -15.25
N ILE A 14 11.14 -9.71 -14.08
CA ILE A 14 11.87 -10.97 -13.94
C ILE A 14 11.24 -12.08 -14.79
N TYR A 15 9.93 -12.25 -14.68
CA TYR A 15 9.22 -13.30 -15.42
C TYR A 15 9.15 -13.02 -16.92
N ALA A 16 9.01 -11.75 -17.34
CA ALA A 16 9.05 -11.38 -18.74
C ALA A 16 10.39 -11.72 -19.40
N GLN A 17 11.51 -11.41 -18.72
CA GLN A 17 12.84 -11.77 -19.21
C GLN A 17 13.05 -13.29 -19.30
N ARG A 18 12.56 -14.04 -18.29
CA ARG A 18 12.62 -15.50 -18.29
C ARG A 18 11.76 -16.15 -19.40
N ALA A 19 10.68 -15.45 -19.80
CA ALA A 19 9.82 -15.85 -20.92
C ALA A 19 10.30 -15.31 -22.29
N GLU A 20 11.47 -14.68 -22.35
CA GLU A 20 12.05 -14.05 -23.56
C GLU A 20 11.10 -13.03 -24.23
N LEU A 21 10.27 -12.35 -23.41
CA LEU A 21 9.38 -11.30 -23.89
C LEU A 21 10.14 -9.96 -23.96
N SER A 22 9.93 -9.22 -25.05
CA SER A 22 10.37 -7.82 -25.12
C SER A 22 9.51 -6.98 -24.17
N ALA A 23 10.11 -6.52 -23.08
CA ALA A 23 9.40 -5.79 -22.02
C ALA A 23 10.29 -4.69 -21.44
N ALA A 24 9.69 -3.53 -21.16
CA ALA A 24 10.29 -2.45 -20.41
C ALA A 24 9.41 -2.07 -19.22
N VAL A 25 10.04 -1.68 -18.11
CA VAL A 25 9.38 -1.15 -16.91
C VAL A 25 9.49 0.37 -16.93
N LEU A 26 8.37 1.05 -16.83
CA LEU A 26 8.27 2.50 -16.67
C LEU A 26 7.96 2.84 -15.22
N ASP A 27 8.77 3.70 -14.63
CA ASP A 27 8.50 4.29 -13.32
C ASP A 27 9.01 5.72 -13.28
N ARG A 28 8.27 6.61 -12.62
CA ARG A 28 8.67 8.01 -12.44
C ARG A 28 9.82 8.18 -11.43
N SER A 29 10.01 7.18 -10.57
CA SER A 29 11.08 7.18 -9.56
C SER A 29 12.32 6.48 -10.12
N PRO A 30 13.52 7.06 -9.95
CA PRO A 30 14.77 6.40 -10.29
C PRO A 30 15.05 5.19 -9.38
N VAL A 31 14.40 5.12 -8.20
CA VAL A 31 14.56 4.05 -7.22
C VAL A 31 13.35 3.12 -7.28
N SER A 32 13.60 1.85 -7.61
CA SER A 32 12.57 0.81 -7.62
C SER A 32 12.21 0.35 -6.21
N GLY A 33 10.95 -0.08 -6.01
CA GLY A 33 10.47 -0.64 -4.74
C GLY A 33 9.09 -0.14 -4.33
N GLY A 34 8.67 1.05 -4.81
CA GLY A 34 7.37 1.63 -4.48
C GLY A 34 7.21 1.83 -2.97
N GLN A 35 6.05 1.46 -2.41
CA GLN A 35 5.77 1.62 -0.96
C GLN A 35 6.74 0.86 -0.04
N VAL A 36 7.40 -0.20 -0.54
CA VAL A 36 8.31 -1.02 0.27
C VAL A 36 9.53 -0.22 0.73
N LEU A 37 9.96 0.79 -0.04
CA LEU A 37 11.12 1.63 0.27
C LEU A 37 11.06 2.28 1.65
N THR A 38 9.87 2.62 2.13
CA THR A 38 9.66 3.29 3.42
C THR A 38 9.50 2.32 4.60
N THR A 39 9.52 1.00 4.35
CA THR A 39 9.40 -0.01 5.38
C THR A 39 10.76 -0.22 6.07
N TYR A 40 10.82 0.05 7.37
CA TYR A 40 12.05 -0.10 8.14
C TYR A 40 12.57 -1.54 8.16
N GLU A 41 11.68 -2.50 8.41
CA GLU A 41 12.00 -3.92 8.49
C GLU A 41 10.84 -4.78 7.95
N VAL A 42 11.15 -5.78 7.14
CA VAL A 42 10.20 -6.70 6.52
C VAL A 42 10.38 -8.09 7.10
N ASP A 43 9.42 -8.53 7.93
CA ASP A 43 9.44 -9.84 8.60
C ASP A 43 8.52 -10.88 7.95
N ASN A 44 7.70 -10.47 6.98
CA ASN A 44 6.66 -11.29 6.38
C ASN A 44 6.94 -11.68 4.91
N TYR A 45 8.18 -11.45 4.44
CA TYR A 45 8.60 -11.92 3.12
C TYR A 45 9.43 -13.22 3.27
N PRO A 46 8.92 -14.37 2.80
CA PRO A 46 9.55 -15.67 3.02
C PRO A 46 10.99 -15.72 2.52
N GLY A 47 11.90 -16.18 3.36
CA GLY A 47 13.31 -16.36 3.03
C GLY A 47 14.22 -15.17 3.35
N LEU A 48 13.65 -14.01 3.68
CA LEU A 48 14.40 -12.78 3.99
C LEU A 48 13.85 -12.07 5.25
N PRO A 49 13.83 -12.74 6.43
CA PRO A 49 13.31 -12.12 7.64
C PRO A 49 14.24 -11.00 8.11
N GLY A 50 13.68 -9.89 8.56
CA GLY A 50 14.42 -8.76 9.09
C GLY A 50 15.16 -7.91 8.05
N ILE A 51 14.86 -8.09 6.76
CA ILE A 51 15.46 -7.26 5.71
C ILE A 51 14.79 -5.87 5.69
N SER A 52 15.57 -4.81 5.46
CA SER A 52 14.96 -3.49 5.24
C SER A 52 14.18 -3.45 3.92
N GLY A 53 13.19 -2.58 3.82
CA GLY A 53 12.45 -2.40 2.58
C GLY A 53 13.35 -1.93 1.42
N MET A 54 14.35 -1.11 1.73
CA MET A 54 15.34 -0.66 0.75
C MET A 54 16.17 -1.85 0.23
N ASP A 55 16.77 -2.65 1.12
CA ASP A 55 17.61 -3.79 0.71
C ASP A 55 16.80 -4.85 -0.05
N LEU A 56 15.54 -5.08 0.35
CA LEU A 56 14.65 -5.97 -0.37
C LEU A 56 14.37 -5.45 -1.79
N SER A 57 14.10 -4.17 -1.92
CA SER A 57 13.85 -3.52 -3.20
C SER A 57 15.09 -3.57 -4.11
N GLU A 58 16.28 -3.31 -3.56
CA GLU A 58 17.55 -3.44 -4.28
C GLU A 58 17.83 -4.88 -4.72
N ALA A 59 17.54 -5.87 -3.85
CA ALA A 59 17.69 -7.28 -4.19
C ALA A 59 16.76 -7.70 -5.33
N MET A 60 15.49 -7.26 -5.31
CA MET A 60 14.52 -7.55 -6.38
C MET A 60 14.91 -6.84 -7.69
N ARG A 61 15.31 -5.57 -7.62
CA ARG A 61 15.78 -4.80 -8.77
C ARG A 61 17.05 -5.41 -9.36
N GLY A 62 18.06 -5.72 -8.55
CA GLY A 62 19.29 -6.36 -8.99
C GLY A 62 19.07 -7.74 -9.62
N HIS A 63 18.02 -8.47 -9.23
CA HIS A 63 17.62 -9.71 -9.89
C HIS A 63 17.08 -9.43 -11.31
N ALA A 64 16.21 -8.43 -11.48
CA ALA A 64 15.69 -8.03 -12.79
C ALA A 64 16.82 -7.54 -13.71
N ASP A 65 17.73 -6.72 -13.20
CA ASP A 65 18.90 -6.20 -13.97
C ASP A 65 19.83 -7.33 -14.45
N LYS A 66 20.09 -8.35 -13.61
CA LYS A 66 20.90 -9.53 -13.99
C LYS A 66 20.28 -10.33 -15.13
N LEU A 67 18.97 -10.27 -15.31
CA LEU A 67 18.26 -10.90 -16.41
C LEU A 67 18.16 -10.00 -17.66
N GLY A 68 18.64 -8.76 -17.56
CA GLY A 68 18.61 -7.81 -18.66
C GLY A 68 17.29 -7.06 -18.81
N ALA A 69 16.51 -6.92 -17.73
CA ALA A 69 15.28 -6.13 -17.76
C ALA A 69 15.58 -4.65 -18.05
N GLU A 70 14.82 -4.07 -18.96
CA GLU A 70 14.92 -2.64 -19.30
C GLU A 70 14.04 -1.82 -18.35
N PHE A 71 14.62 -0.71 -17.83
CA PHE A 71 13.93 0.25 -17.00
C PHE A 71 14.04 1.65 -17.60
N ILE A 72 12.91 2.32 -17.72
CA ILE A 72 12.80 3.67 -18.26
C ILE A 72 12.25 4.55 -17.15
N GLU A 73 13.06 5.53 -16.71
CA GLU A 73 12.56 6.58 -15.80
C GLU A 73 11.63 7.49 -16.61
N ALA A 74 10.33 7.38 -16.37
CA ALA A 74 9.32 8.11 -17.11
C ALA A 74 8.03 8.26 -16.32
N GLU A 75 7.42 9.43 -16.39
CA GLU A 75 6.07 9.67 -15.90
C GLU A 75 5.07 9.43 -17.03
N VAL A 76 4.12 8.50 -16.79
CA VAL A 76 3.05 8.19 -17.74
C VAL A 76 1.87 9.13 -17.52
N PHE A 77 1.47 9.86 -18.56
CA PHE A 77 0.37 10.82 -18.50
C PHE A 77 -0.96 10.24 -19.01
N SER A 78 -0.90 9.43 -20.08
CA SER A 78 -2.10 8.82 -20.66
C SER A 78 -1.80 7.54 -21.42
N ILE A 79 -2.85 6.72 -21.59
CA ILE A 79 -2.84 5.48 -22.35
C ILE A 79 -3.99 5.56 -23.35
N GLU A 80 -3.70 5.37 -24.61
CA GLU A 80 -4.68 5.37 -25.70
C GLU A 80 -4.68 4.00 -26.38
N ARG A 81 -5.86 3.43 -26.64
CA ARG A 81 -5.97 2.18 -27.38
C ARG A 81 -5.76 2.44 -28.87
N THR A 82 -4.94 1.63 -29.51
CA THR A 82 -4.70 1.64 -30.96
C THR A 82 -5.26 0.38 -31.64
N THR A 83 -5.09 0.23 -32.93
CA THR A 83 -5.51 -0.98 -33.67
C THR A 83 -4.73 -2.21 -33.20
N ASP A 84 -3.44 -2.07 -32.90
CA ASP A 84 -2.52 -3.19 -32.66
C ASP A 84 -2.02 -3.25 -31.20
N GLY A 85 -2.58 -2.40 -30.30
CA GLY A 85 -2.16 -2.35 -28.90
C GLY A 85 -2.50 -1.02 -28.24
N PHE A 86 -1.47 -0.36 -27.70
CA PHE A 86 -1.62 0.87 -26.92
C PHE A 86 -0.50 1.85 -27.22
N LEU A 87 -0.84 3.13 -27.25
CA LEU A 87 0.07 4.27 -27.25
C LEU A 87 0.12 4.83 -25.84
N VAL A 88 1.31 4.85 -25.25
CA VAL A 88 1.57 5.35 -23.89
C VAL A 88 2.33 6.67 -24.01
N LYS A 89 1.75 7.76 -23.51
CA LYS A 89 2.36 9.09 -23.53
C LYS A 89 3.05 9.37 -22.22
N THR A 90 4.31 9.76 -22.33
CA THR A 90 5.21 10.02 -21.19
C THR A 90 5.92 11.35 -21.35
N ASP A 91 6.61 11.79 -20.30
CA ASP A 91 7.51 12.96 -20.33
C ASP A 91 8.75 12.77 -21.21
N VAL A 92 9.11 11.51 -21.50
CA VAL A 92 10.26 11.19 -22.40
C VAL A 92 9.82 10.88 -23.83
N GLY A 93 8.51 10.92 -24.14
CA GLY A 93 7.96 10.69 -25.47
C GLY A 93 6.80 9.71 -25.51
N GLU A 94 6.42 9.31 -26.72
CA GLU A 94 5.35 8.35 -26.98
C GLU A 94 5.91 6.96 -27.22
N LEU A 95 5.37 5.95 -26.54
CA LEU A 95 5.81 4.56 -26.61
C LEU A 95 4.66 3.65 -27.03
N GLU A 96 4.88 2.75 -27.98
CA GLU A 96 3.91 1.77 -28.42
C GLU A 96 4.11 0.41 -27.75
N THR A 97 3.04 -0.28 -27.41
CA THR A 97 3.08 -1.61 -26.82
C THR A 97 1.84 -2.42 -27.15
N ARG A 98 1.98 -3.75 -27.25
CA ARG A 98 0.84 -4.65 -27.43
C ARG A 98 0.10 -4.94 -26.12
N ASN A 99 0.82 -5.01 -25.02
CA ASN A 99 0.27 -5.33 -23.71
C ASN A 99 0.80 -4.39 -22.63
N ILE A 100 -0.05 -4.10 -21.64
CA ILE A 100 0.30 -3.30 -20.47
C ILE A 100 0.04 -4.13 -19.21
N ILE A 101 1.00 -4.15 -18.29
CA ILE A 101 0.81 -4.60 -16.92
C ILE A 101 0.73 -3.36 -16.05
N ALA A 102 -0.45 -3.08 -15.50
CA ALA A 102 -0.69 -2.06 -14.50
C ALA A 102 -0.15 -2.57 -13.15
N ALA A 103 1.03 -2.08 -12.75
CA ALA A 103 1.69 -2.43 -11.49
C ALA A 103 1.91 -1.18 -10.61
N THR A 104 1.06 -0.18 -10.79
CA THR A 104 1.16 1.15 -10.17
C THR A 104 0.89 1.17 -8.67
N GLY A 105 0.40 0.05 -8.11
CA GLY A 105 0.17 -0.12 -6.67
C GLY A 105 -0.97 0.74 -6.14
N ALA A 106 -0.86 1.09 -4.87
CA ALA A 106 -1.80 1.94 -4.14
C ALA A 106 -1.01 2.86 -3.21
N HIS A 107 -1.65 3.84 -2.60
CA HIS A 107 -1.07 4.68 -1.56
C HIS A 107 -2.00 4.80 -0.37
N HIS A 108 -1.44 4.86 0.82
CA HIS A 108 -2.19 5.15 2.03
C HIS A 108 -2.62 6.62 2.03
N MET A 109 -3.84 6.86 2.51
CA MET A 109 -4.28 8.22 2.77
C MET A 109 -3.65 8.71 4.06
N SER A 110 -3.10 9.93 4.03
CA SER A 110 -2.56 10.62 5.17
C SER A 110 -3.65 11.30 6.01
N LEU A 111 -3.29 11.68 7.23
CA LEU A 111 -4.08 12.59 8.06
C LEU A 111 -3.78 14.05 7.71
N ASP A 112 -2.63 14.29 7.07
CA ASP A 112 -2.07 15.62 6.75
C ASP A 112 -1.88 16.48 8.00
N VAL A 113 -1.32 15.90 9.05
CA VAL A 113 -1.05 16.56 10.32
C VAL A 113 0.45 16.67 10.60
N PRO A 114 0.91 17.70 11.35
CA PRO A 114 2.30 17.82 11.77
C PRO A 114 2.80 16.56 12.48
N GLY A 115 4.05 16.15 12.17
CA GLY A 115 4.72 14.98 12.74
C GLY A 115 4.37 13.66 12.06
N GLU A 116 3.37 13.61 11.16
CA GLU A 116 3.01 12.37 10.47
C GLU A 116 4.14 11.89 9.53
N GLU A 117 4.59 12.76 8.65
CA GLU A 117 5.63 12.45 7.68
C GLU A 117 7.01 12.32 8.35
N ASP A 118 7.33 13.23 9.27
CA ASP A 118 8.63 13.26 9.98
C ASP A 118 8.87 12.00 10.80
N LEU A 119 7.81 11.39 11.35
CA LEU A 119 7.89 10.21 12.22
C LEU A 119 7.49 8.90 11.50
N GLN A 120 7.31 8.94 10.19
CA GLN A 120 7.04 7.72 9.40
C GLN A 120 8.22 6.74 9.52
N GLY A 121 7.92 5.49 9.88
CA GLY A 121 8.94 4.46 10.19
C GLY A 121 9.63 4.64 11.55
N MET A 122 9.40 5.75 12.24
CA MET A 122 9.89 6.02 13.60
C MET A 122 8.75 6.03 14.65
N GLY A 123 7.72 5.22 14.40
CA GLY A 123 6.56 5.08 15.27
C GLY A 123 5.24 5.39 14.58
N VAL A 124 5.23 6.09 13.44
CA VAL A 124 4.07 6.22 12.57
C VAL A 124 4.11 5.11 11.51
N SER A 125 3.02 4.34 11.41
CA SER A 125 2.86 3.25 10.46
C SER A 125 1.48 3.30 9.79
N TYR A 126 1.40 2.71 8.58
CA TYR A 126 0.16 2.51 7.83
C TYR A 126 -0.20 1.03 7.69
N CYS A 127 0.54 0.13 8.36
CA CYS A 127 0.35 -1.32 8.26
C CYS A 127 0.54 -2.01 9.61
N ALA A 128 -0.55 -2.33 10.30
CA ALA A 128 -0.48 -3.00 11.60
C ALA A 128 0.12 -4.42 11.51
N THR A 129 -0.15 -5.15 10.42
CA THR A 129 0.39 -6.50 10.21
C THR A 129 1.86 -6.51 9.83
N CYS A 130 2.40 -5.39 9.32
CA CYS A 130 3.81 -5.23 9.00
C CYS A 130 4.61 -4.88 10.28
N ASP A 131 4.19 -3.83 10.97
CA ASP A 131 5.00 -3.15 11.99
C ASP A 131 4.52 -3.43 13.43
N GLY A 132 3.36 -4.06 13.59
CA GLY A 132 2.76 -4.27 14.92
C GLY A 132 3.65 -5.04 15.89
N ALA A 133 4.51 -5.94 15.40
CA ALA A 133 5.43 -6.73 16.21
C ALA A 133 6.42 -5.86 17.01
N PHE A 134 6.86 -4.71 16.46
CA PHE A 134 7.77 -3.76 17.11
C PHE A 134 7.14 -3.09 18.34
N PHE A 135 5.83 -3.08 18.42
CA PHE A 135 5.06 -2.46 19.51
C PHE A 135 4.56 -3.47 20.56
N LYS A 136 5.14 -4.67 20.59
CA LYS A 136 4.79 -5.68 21.59
C LYS A 136 4.92 -5.15 23.01
N GLY A 137 3.82 -5.20 23.76
CA GLY A 137 3.76 -4.73 25.15
C GLY A 137 3.76 -3.21 25.33
N ARG A 138 3.69 -2.44 24.24
CA ARG A 138 3.63 -0.96 24.24
C ARG A 138 2.19 -0.46 24.13
N GLU A 139 2.01 0.84 24.27
CA GLU A 139 0.73 1.52 24.10
C GLU A 139 0.69 2.20 22.72
N VAL A 140 -0.33 1.90 21.93
CA VAL A 140 -0.43 2.39 20.55
C VAL A 140 -1.80 3.01 20.27
N ALA A 141 -1.83 3.89 19.28
CA ALA A 141 -3.06 4.44 18.73
C ALA A 141 -3.32 3.90 17.33
N VAL A 142 -4.60 3.70 17.00
CA VAL A 142 -5.08 3.46 15.64
C VAL A 142 -6.01 4.60 15.25
N VAL A 143 -5.77 5.22 14.10
CA VAL A 143 -6.63 6.32 13.62
C VAL A 143 -7.47 5.83 12.46
N GLY A 144 -8.80 5.79 12.63
CA GLY A 144 -9.71 5.32 11.60
C GLY A 144 -11.08 4.91 12.15
N GLY A 145 -11.85 4.15 11.38
CA GLY A 145 -13.19 3.68 11.82
C GLY A 145 -13.92 2.85 10.75
N GLY A 146 -13.22 2.45 9.68
CA GLY A 146 -13.65 1.42 8.73
C GLY A 146 -13.15 0.04 9.11
N ASP A 147 -13.41 -0.95 8.27
CA ASP A 147 -13.02 -2.35 8.50
C ASP A 147 -11.53 -2.48 8.83
N VAL A 148 -10.65 -1.89 8.02
CA VAL A 148 -9.19 -1.95 8.21
C VAL A 148 -8.77 -1.41 9.58
N ALA A 149 -9.28 -0.25 10.01
CA ALA A 149 -8.92 0.32 11.30
C ALA A 149 -9.37 -0.56 12.48
N VAL A 150 -10.53 -1.21 12.34
CA VAL A 150 -11.05 -2.12 13.36
C VAL A 150 -10.28 -3.43 13.38
N GLU A 151 -9.95 -3.99 12.22
CA GLU A 151 -9.10 -5.18 12.09
C GLU A 151 -7.69 -4.93 12.66
N ASP A 152 -7.09 -3.79 12.34
CA ASP A 152 -5.80 -3.36 12.88
C ASP A 152 -5.83 -3.24 14.40
N ALA A 153 -6.87 -2.60 14.96
CA ALA A 153 -7.03 -2.48 16.42
C ALA A 153 -7.19 -3.85 17.10
N ILE A 154 -7.98 -4.77 16.49
CA ILE A 154 -8.14 -6.15 16.98
C ILE A 154 -6.81 -6.90 16.91
N PHE A 155 -6.05 -6.78 15.80
CA PHE A 155 -4.76 -7.42 15.64
C PHE A 155 -3.77 -6.91 16.70
N LEU A 156 -3.61 -5.59 16.82
CA LEU A 156 -2.72 -4.95 17.78
C LEU A 156 -3.10 -5.24 19.23
N SER A 157 -4.39 -5.44 19.54
CA SER A 157 -4.85 -5.78 20.89
C SER A 157 -4.25 -7.09 21.42
N ARG A 158 -3.82 -8.00 20.53
CA ARG A 158 -3.24 -9.31 20.88
C ARG A 158 -1.79 -9.22 21.32
N ILE A 159 -1.09 -8.14 20.93
CA ILE A 159 0.35 -7.99 21.11
C ILE A 159 0.74 -6.75 21.92
N CYS A 160 -0.05 -5.67 21.84
CA CYS A 160 0.19 -4.43 22.54
C CYS A 160 -0.42 -4.44 23.96
N LYS A 161 0.12 -3.63 24.85
CA LYS A 161 -0.39 -3.44 26.21
C LYS A 161 -1.77 -2.75 26.19
N LYS A 162 -1.90 -1.72 25.39
CA LYS A 162 -3.12 -0.92 25.19
C LYS A 162 -3.21 -0.43 23.76
N VAL A 163 -4.43 -0.44 23.20
CA VAL A 163 -4.74 0.15 21.89
C VAL A 163 -5.81 1.22 22.07
N THR A 164 -5.58 2.41 21.55
CA THR A 164 -6.56 3.48 21.53
C THR A 164 -7.02 3.73 20.11
N LEU A 165 -8.27 3.38 19.78
CA LEU A 165 -8.87 3.66 18.48
C LEU A 165 -9.44 5.08 18.46
N ILE A 166 -8.92 5.93 17.60
CA ILE A 166 -9.35 7.33 17.47
C ILE A 166 -10.29 7.45 16.28
N HIS A 167 -11.54 7.85 16.55
CA HIS A 167 -12.54 7.97 15.50
C HIS A 167 -13.24 9.32 15.50
N ARG A 168 -13.33 9.95 14.31
CA ARG A 168 -13.88 11.30 14.12
C ARG A 168 -15.41 11.41 14.21
N ARG A 169 -16.13 10.29 14.38
CA ARG A 169 -17.58 10.19 14.49
C ARG A 169 -17.96 9.46 15.78
N ASP A 170 -19.25 9.35 16.03
CA ASP A 170 -19.85 8.63 17.18
C ASP A 170 -20.19 7.17 16.87
N GLU A 171 -19.99 6.73 15.60
CA GLU A 171 -20.23 5.34 15.18
C GLU A 171 -19.16 4.88 14.19
N LEU A 172 -18.78 3.60 14.24
CA LEU A 172 -17.87 2.96 13.30
C LEU A 172 -18.60 2.62 11.99
N ARG A 173 -17.86 2.66 10.88
CA ARG A 173 -18.36 2.21 9.57
C ARG A 173 -18.02 0.74 9.29
N ALA A 174 -17.25 0.12 10.15
CA ALA A 174 -16.86 -1.27 10.05
C ALA A 174 -18.06 -2.22 10.14
N ALA A 175 -17.94 -3.40 9.55
CA ALA A 175 -18.94 -4.45 9.61
C ALA A 175 -19.32 -4.80 11.07
N ALA A 176 -20.58 -5.08 11.33
CA ALA A 176 -21.08 -5.34 12.69
C ALA A 176 -20.35 -6.51 13.39
N SER A 177 -19.92 -7.52 12.64
CA SER A 177 -19.14 -8.63 13.15
C SER A 177 -17.77 -8.21 13.67
N LEU A 178 -17.09 -7.29 12.98
CA LEU A 178 -15.81 -6.71 13.40
C LEU A 178 -15.98 -5.81 14.61
N GLN A 179 -17.02 -4.97 14.63
CA GLN A 179 -17.34 -4.16 15.79
C GLN A 179 -17.56 -5.00 17.04
N LYS A 180 -18.29 -6.13 16.92
CA LYS A 180 -18.51 -7.06 18.04
C LYS A 180 -17.19 -7.66 18.56
N GLN A 181 -16.27 -8.01 17.66
CA GLN A 181 -14.95 -8.53 18.05
C GLN A 181 -14.12 -7.44 18.75
N LEU A 182 -14.11 -6.22 18.23
CA LEU A 182 -13.41 -5.09 18.83
C LEU A 182 -13.87 -4.82 20.24
N MET A 183 -15.20 -4.79 20.47
CA MET A 183 -15.79 -4.54 21.79
C MET A 183 -15.50 -5.68 22.81
N ALA A 184 -15.10 -6.86 22.36
CA ALA A 184 -14.66 -7.94 23.23
C ALA A 184 -13.18 -7.82 23.65
N CYS A 185 -12.39 -6.94 23.02
CA CYS A 185 -10.98 -6.70 23.36
C CYS A 185 -10.90 -5.83 24.62
N LYS A 186 -10.35 -6.39 25.71
CA LYS A 186 -10.32 -5.73 27.04
C LYS A 186 -9.34 -4.55 27.13
N ASN A 187 -8.36 -4.50 26.27
CA ASN A 187 -7.30 -3.49 26.22
C ASN A 187 -7.45 -2.51 25.06
N VAL A 188 -8.61 -2.47 24.43
CA VAL A 188 -8.96 -1.47 23.41
C VAL A 188 -9.90 -0.43 24.02
N GLU A 189 -9.56 0.84 23.84
CA GLU A 189 -10.38 2.01 24.16
C GLU A 189 -10.71 2.75 22.87
N ILE A 190 -11.93 3.29 22.77
CA ILE A 190 -12.35 4.08 21.60
C ILE A 190 -12.58 5.53 22.02
N LEU A 191 -11.87 6.45 21.35
CA LEU A 191 -12.10 7.89 21.48
C LEU A 191 -12.99 8.36 20.34
N TRP A 192 -14.26 8.55 20.67
CA TRP A 192 -15.28 9.01 19.74
C TRP A 192 -15.20 10.52 19.50
N ASN A 193 -15.71 10.97 18.34
CA ASN A 193 -15.77 12.38 17.97
C ASN A 193 -14.42 13.09 18.09
N THR A 194 -13.32 12.34 17.91
CA THR A 194 -11.96 12.80 18.17
C THR A 194 -11.15 12.79 16.87
N VAL A 195 -10.40 13.85 16.63
CA VAL A 195 -9.47 13.99 15.51
C VAL A 195 -8.07 14.19 16.00
N THR A 196 -7.09 13.74 15.22
CA THR A 196 -5.67 14.02 15.44
C THR A 196 -5.35 15.45 15.00
N VAL A 197 -4.60 16.18 15.83
CA VAL A 197 -4.11 17.53 15.53
C VAL A 197 -2.63 17.48 15.13
N SER A 198 -1.83 16.69 15.86
CA SER A 198 -0.41 16.46 15.57
C SER A 198 0.04 15.13 16.16
N ILE A 199 1.17 14.63 15.67
CA ILE A 199 1.89 13.50 16.26
C ILE A 199 3.19 14.04 16.83
N GLU A 200 3.47 13.73 18.09
CA GLU A 200 4.55 14.32 18.87
C GLU A 200 5.73 13.34 18.98
N GLY A 201 6.95 13.86 18.82
CA GLY A 201 8.18 13.10 18.95
C GLY A 201 9.35 13.74 18.22
N THR A 202 10.56 13.22 18.42
CA THR A 202 11.79 13.67 17.71
C THR A 202 12.50 12.46 17.09
N ASP A 203 12.90 11.48 17.92
CA ASP A 203 13.59 10.27 17.49
C ASP A 203 12.62 9.07 17.48
N GLY A 204 11.33 9.33 17.57
CA GLY A 204 10.23 8.37 17.61
C GLY A 204 8.99 9.00 18.22
N VAL A 205 7.85 8.34 18.02
CA VAL A 205 6.57 8.79 18.56
C VAL A 205 6.58 8.74 20.09
N THR A 206 6.14 9.82 20.74
CA THR A 206 5.96 9.94 22.18
C THR A 206 4.51 10.22 22.57
N GLY A 207 3.68 10.62 21.63
CA GLY A 207 2.28 10.90 21.86
C GLY A 207 1.57 11.53 20.67
N MET A 208 0.30 11.86 20.89
CA MET A 208 -0.55 12.54 19.91
C MET A 208 -1.34 13.65 20.59
N ARG A 209 -1.43 14.79 19.91
CA ARG A 209 -2.38 15.86 20.28
C ARG A 209 -3.70 15.58 19.58
N LEU A 210 -4.74 15.51 20.38
CA LEU A 210 -6.09 15.17 19.94
C LEU A 210 -7.03 16.33 20.22
N LYS A 211 -8.11 16.44 19.42
CA LYS A 211 -9.18 17.41 19.61
C LYS A 211 -10.54 16.71 19.55
N ASN A 212 -11.33 16.88 20.58
CA ASN A 212 -12.70 16.42 20.57
C ASN A 212 -13.59 17.41 19.78
N LYS A 213 -14.37 16.89 18.86
CA LYS A 213 -15.23 17.72 17.97
C LYS A 213 -16.49 18.20 18.65
N GLY A 214 -16.91 17.58 19.76
CA GLY A 214 -18.12 17.91 20.48
C GLY A 214 -17.96 19.17 21.34
N ASP A 215 -16.92 19.20 22.16
CA ASP A 215 -16.64 20.31 23.09
C ASP A 215 -15.45 21.18 22.70
N GLY A 216 -14.72 20.77 21.65
CA GLY A 216 -13.51 21.47 21.16
C GLY A 216 -12.28 21.31 22.07
N GLY A 217 -12.38 20.49 23.12
CA GLY A 217 -11.29 20.24 24.07
C GLY A 217 -10.10 19.53 23.42
N GLU A 218 -8.90 20.02 23.74
CA GLU A 218 -7.65 19.37 23.31
C GLU A 218 -7.03 18.56 24.44
N SER A 219 -6.42 17.43 24.08
CA SER A 219 -5.75 16.54 25.02
C SER A 219 -4.47 15.96 24.38
N LEU A 220 -3.53 15.57 25.25
CA LEU A 220 -2.34 14.82 24.83
C LEU A 220 -2.55 13.35 25.22
N LEU A 221 -2.42 12.45 24.26
CA LEU A 221 -2.45 11.01 24.44
C LEU A 221 -1.02 10.47 24.32
N PRO A 222 -0.37 10.05 25.41
CA PRO A 222 0.93 9.37 25.35
C PRO A 222 0.77 8.01 24.66
N VAL A 223 1.55 7.77 23.62
CA VAL A 223 1.63 6.47 22.91
C VAL A 223 3.02 6.29 22.31
N ASP A 224 3.43 5.03 22.16
CA ASP A 224 4.71 4.64 21.57
C ASP A 224 4.65 4.49 20.05
N GLY A 225 3.43 4.41 19.48
CA GLY A 225 3.21 4.26 18.05
C GLY A 225 1.81 4.63 17.60
N VAL A 226 1.70 5.02 16.34
CA VAL A 226 0.47 5.47 15.69
C VAL A 226 0.27 4.70 14.39
N PHE A 227 -0.84 4.00 14.26
CA PHE A 227 -1.24 3.30 13.05
C PHE A 227 -2.35 4.08 12.34
N ILE A 228 -2.08 4.54 11.12
CA ILE A 228 -3.00 5.36 10.34
C ILE A 228 -3.77 4.47 9.38
N ALA A 229 -5.06 4.29 9.63
CA ALA A 229 -5.97 3.43 8.88
C ALA A 229 -7.20 4.20 8.37
N VAL A 230 -6.96 5.35 7.73
CA VAL A 230 -8.02 6.24 7.22
C VAL A 230 -8.42 5.94 5.78
N GLY A 231 -7.71 5.03 5.13
CA GLY A 231 -8.00 4.50 3.81
C GLY A 231 -6.76 4.25 2.97
N ILE A 232 -6.96 3.49 1.90
CA ILE A 232 -5.96 3.22 0.86
C ILE A 232 -6.63 3.54 -0.48
N ARG A 233 -5.89 4.18 -1.37
CA ARG A 233 -6.35 4.48 -2.74
C ARG A 233 -5.46 3.79 -3.76
N PRO A 234 -6.03 3.07 -4.74
CA PRO A 234 -5.26 2.52 -5.85
C PRO A 234 -4.77 3.64 -6.76
N ASN A 235 -3.57 3.47 -7.32
CA ASN A 235 -3.02 4.37 -8.35
C ASN A 235 -3.52 3.92 -9.72
N SER A 236 -4.82 4.04 -9.95
CA SER A 236 -5.53 3.49 -11.11
C SER A 236 -6.04 4.54 -12.08
N GLU A 237 -5.80 5.82 -11.83
CA GLU A 237 -6.34 6.94 -12.62
C GLU A 237 -5.99 6.84 -14.10
N LEU A 238 -4.77 6.38 -14.43
CA LEU A 238 -4.31 6.17 -15.81
C LEU A 238 -5.16 5.17 -16.60
N PHE A 239 -5.84 4.26 -15.90
CA PHE A 239 -6.63 3.19 -16.50
C PHE A 239 -8.14 3.46 -16.52
N LYS A 240 -8.55 4.62 -15.99
CA LYS A 240 -9.96 5.01 -15.93
C LYS A 240 -10.58 5.12 -17.34
N GLY A 241 -11.68 4.40 -17.55
CA GLY A 241 -12.34 4.32 -18.85
C GLY A 241 -11.72 3.32 -19.83
N LEU A 242 -10.58 2.69 -19.48
CA LEU A 242 -9.98 1.62 -20.25
C LEU A 242 -10.36 0.24 -19.70
N VAL A 243 -10.50 0.12 -18.38
CA VAL A 243 -10.80 -1.11 -17.66
C VAL A 243 -11.91 -0.91 -16.64
N ASP A 244 -12.58 -1.98 -16.25
CA ASP A 244 -13.59 -1.94 -15.19
C ASP A 244 -12.91 -1.79 -13.83
N MET A 245 -13.53 -0.95 -12.98
CA MET A 245 -13.09 -0.67 -11.62
C MET A 245 -14.24 -0.86 -10.63
N ASP A 246 -13.91 -1.19 -9.39
CA ASP A 246 -14.89 -1.19 -8.31
C ASP A 246 -15.23 0.24 -7.83
N ASP A 247 -16.21 0.36 -6.92
CA ASP A 247 -16.67 1.65 -6.37
C ASP A 247 -15.58 2.41 -5.60
N THR A 248 -14.46 1.76 -5.26
CA THR A 248 -13.31 2.35 -4.56
C THR A 248 -12.14 2.65 -5.49
N GLY A 249 -12.28 2.35 -6.78
CA GLY A 249 -11.31 2.64 -7.82
C GLY A 249 -10.29 1.54 -8.09
N TYR A 250 -10.37 0.38 -7.43
CA TYR A 250 -9.50 -0.76 -7.75
C TYR A 250 -9.86 -1.37 -9.09
N ILE A 251 -8.84 -1.70 -9.89
CA ILE A 251 -9.03 -2.42 -11.16
C ILE A 251 -9.57 -3.81 -10.87
N ILE A 252 -10.69 -4.19 -11.50
CA ILE A 252 -11.29 -5.51 -11.34
C ILE A 252 -10.46 -6.51 -12.14
N ALA A 253 -9.76 -7.40 -11.43
CA ALA A 253 -8.96 -8.48 -12.01
C ALA A 253 -8.88 -9.68 -11.04
N GLY A 254 -8.92 -10.89 -11.57
CA GLY A 254 -8.78 -12.13 -10.82
C GLY A 254 -7.32 -12.55 -10.59
N GLU A 255 -7.12 -13.80 -10.19
CA GLU A 255 -5.79 -14.39 -9.97
C GLU A 255 -4.95 -14.47 -11.25
N ASP A 256 -5.59 -14.51 -12.42
CA ASP A 256 -4.96 -14.43 -13.72
C ASP A 256 -4.53 -13.02 -14.12
N CYS A 257 -4.82 -12.03 -13.29
CA CYS A 257 -4.53 -10.61 -13.50
C CYS A 257 -5.19 -9.97 -14.74
N ARG A 258 -6.09 -10.70 -15.44
CA ARG A 258 -6.79 -10.18 -16.62
C ARG A 258 -7.83 -9.14 -16.22
N THR A 259 -7.88 -8.04 -16.97
CA THR A 259 -8.89 -6.99 -16.82
C THR A 259 -10.00 -7.15 -17.88
N SER A 260 -11.00 -6.30 -17.85
CA SER A 260 -12.05 -6.24 -18.89
C SER A 260 -11.52 -5.77 -20.26
N CYS A 261 -10.33 -5.18 -20.32
CA CYS A 261 -9.68 -4.74 -21.56
C CYS A 261 -8.61 -5.76 -22.00
N PRO A 262 -8.82 -6.49 -23.11
CA PRO A 262 -7.79 -7.36 -23.66
C PRO A 262 -6.49 -6.58 -23.93
N GLY A 263 -5.36 -7.11 -23.44
CA GLY A 263 -4.05 -6.48 -23.52
C GLY A 263 -3.68 -5.62 -22.30
N ILE A 264 -4.61 -5.35 -21.37
CA ILE A 264 -4.30 -4.73 -20.08
C ILE A 264 -4.46 -5.78 -18.97
N LEU A 265 -3.42 -5.96 -18.18
CA LEU A 265 -3.41 -6.79 -16.97
C LEU A 265 -3.16 -5.90 -15.75
N ALA A 266 -3.65 -6.31 -14.58
CA ALA A 266 -3.43 -5.57 -13.33
C ALA A 266 -2.79 -6.46 -12.28
N ALA A 267 -1.67 -6.01 -11.70
CA ALA A 267 -0.86 -6.76 -10.76
C ALA A 267 -0.55 -5.95 -9.50
N GLY A 268 -0.60 -6.58 -8.35
CA GLY A 268 -0.34 -5.95 -7.05
C GLY A 268 -1.53 -5.17 -6.51
N ASP A 269 -1.23 -4.14 -5.74
CA ASP A 269 -2.22 -3.45 -4.90
C ASP A 269 -3.18 -2.53 -5.68
N VAL A 270 -2.96 -2.32 -6.96
CA VAL A 270 -3.85 -1.56 -7.85
C VAL A 270 -5.14 -2.30 -8.17
N ARG A 271 -5.17 -3.64 -8.03
CA ARG A 271 -6.32 -4.47 -8.34
C ARG A 271 -7.15 -4.89 -7.12
N THR A 272 -8.35 -5.39 -7.38
CA THR A 272 -9.20 -6.03 -6.37
C THR A 272 -8.53 -7.29 -5.83
N LYS A 273 -8.31 -7.36 -4.52
CA LYS A 273 -7.74 -8.52 -3.81
C LYS A 273 -7.98 -8.46 -2.31
N ALA A 274 -8.00 -9.63 -1.67
CA ALA A 274 -8.24 -9.73 -0.24
C ALA A 274 -7.01 -9.31 0.61
N LEU A 275 -5.80 -9.67 0.16
CA LEU A 275 -4.57 -9.42 0.90
C LEU A 275 -3.58 -8.61 0.05
N ARG A 276 -3.15 -7.46 0.56
CA ARG A 276 -2.14 -6.57 -0.05
C ARG A 276 -0.85 -6.69 0.73
N GLN A 277 0.11 -7.43 0.17
CA GLN A 277 1.42 -7.69 0.76
C GLN A 277 2.46 -7.82 -0.35
N ILE A 278 3.74 -7.67 -0.02
CA ILE A 278 4.86 -7.80 -0.96
C ILE A 278 4.80 -9.14 -1.71
N VAL A 279 4.59 -10.23 -0.96
CA VAL A 279 4.54 -11.59 -1.53
C VAL A 279 3.37 -11.78 -2.49
N THR A 280 2.19 -11.22 -2.19
CA THR A 280 1.03 -11.30 -3.10
C THR A 280 1.17 -10.39 -4.31
N ALA A 281 1.83 -9.26 -4.17
CA ALA A 281 2.16 -8.38 -5.29
C ALA A 281 3.17 -9.05 -6.24
N ALA A 282 4.21 -9.68 -5.71
CA ALA A 282 5.17 -10.44 -6.50
C ALA A 282 4.52 -11.62 -7.25
N ALA A 283 3.60 -12.35 -6.59
CA ALA A 283 2.84 -13.44 -7.22
C ALA A 283 1.98 -12.92 -8.38
N ASP A 284 1.32 -11.78 -8.22
CA ASP A 284 0.53 -11.15 -9.29
C ASP A 284 1.39 -10.79 -10.50
N GLY A 285 2.59 -10.23 -10.27
CA GLY A 285 3.51 -9.90 -11.37
C GLY A 285 3.87 -11.12 -12.21
N ALA A 286 4.13 -12.26 -11.55
CA ALA A 286 4.38 -13.54 -12.22
C ALA A 286 3.15 -14.03 -13.02
N ASN A 287 1.96 -13.98 -12.39
CA ASN A 287 0.71 -14.41 -13.00
C ASN A 287 0.33 -13.54 -14.22
N ALA A 288 0.53 -12.23 -14.13
CA ALA A 288 0.27 -11.30 -15.22
C ALA A 288 1.09 -11.65 -16.47
N VAL A 289 2.40 -11.92 -16.30
CA VAL A 289 3.24 -12.35 -17.42
C VAL A 289 2.80 -13.69 -17.99
N ASN A 290 2.51 -14.68 -17.14
CA ASN A 290 2.03 -15.98 -17.59
C ASN A 290 0.70 -15.88 -18.36
N SER A 291 -0.11 -14.86 -18.09
CA SER A 291 -1.36 -14.60 -18.80
C SER A 291 -1.18 -13.92 -20.16
N ILE A 292 0.00 -13.38 -20.46
CA ILE A 292 0.37 -12.82 -21.77
C ILE A 292 1.03 -13.87 -22.66
N ALA A 293 1.91 -14.70 -22.08
CA ALA A 293 2.63 -15.76 -22.77
C ALA A 293 1.72 -16.94 -23.11
#